data_1251015307f4366b62f4e61ed1acc7e7
#
_entry.id   1251015307f4366b62f4e61ed1acc7e7
#
_cell.length_a   1.000
_cell.length_b   1.000
_cell.length_c   1.000
_cell.angle_alpha   90.00
_cell.angle_beta   90.00
_cell.angle_gamma   90.00
#
_symmetry.space_group_name_H-M   'P 1'
#
loop_
_entity.id
_entity.type
_entity.pdbx_description
1 polymer ?
#
loop_
_entity_poly.entity_id
_entity_poly.type
_entity_poly.pdbx_seq_one_letter_code
_entity_poly.pdbx_strand_id
1 'polypeptide(L)'
;ASGIAAAMRREGAELAFTYQNERLLKNLKPIASDFDSDILIECDVASDESIEKSFKELNKHWDSFDGFVHSIGYAPADQLEGNFVDVTSREGFKIAHDISSYSFTALAKAAKPFLNDGSALLTLTYLGAVQTMPNYNVMGLAKASLEANTRFLAASMGVDNIRVNAISAGPIKTLAASGVKNFRKMLSQHSARAPLGRTVSAEEVGNVAAFLCSDYASGITGEITYVDAG
;
A
#
# COMPACT_ATOMS: atom_id res chain seq x y z
N ALA A 1 1.91 0.63 -6.99
CA ALA A 1 3.15 1.32 -6.61
C ALA A 1 3.71 2.18 -7.74
N SER A 2 3.98 1.64 -8.95
CA SER A 2 4.64 2.40 -10.03
C SER A 2 3.92 3.70 -10.44
N GLY A 3 2.58 3.70 -10.56
CA GLY A 3 1.82 4.92 -10.86
C GLY A 3 1.95 5.99 -9.77
N ILE A 4 2.07 5.56 -8.51
CA ILE A 4 2.32 6.47 -7.38
C ILE A 4 3.74 7.03 -7.47
N ALA A 5 4.74 6.18 -7.71
CA ALA A 5 6.13 6.62 -7.89
C ALA A 5 6.25 7.63 -9.05
N ALA A 6 5.59 7.37 -10.18
CA ALA A 6 5.56 8.29 -11.32
C ALA A 6 4.95 9.66 -10.97
N ALA A 7 3.84 9.67 -10.23
CA ALA A 7 3.20 10.91 -9.80
C ALA A 7 4.08 11.68 -8.80
N MET A 8 4.64 11.00 -7.80
CA MET A 8 5.55 11.63 -6.82
C MET A 8 6.78 12.22 -7.51
N ARG A 9 7.41 11.47 -8.44
CA ARG A 9 8.58 11.95 -9.17
C ARG A 9 8.25 13.16 -10.05
N ARG A 10 7.09 13.17 -10.70
CA ARG A 10 6.61 14.31 -11.50
C ARG A 10 6.43 15.57 -10.64
N GLU A 11 6.00 15.42 -9.39
CA GLU A 11 5.87 16.54 -8.44
C GLU A 11 7.19 16.89 -7.74
N GLY A 12 8.31 16.27 -8.14
CA GLY A 12 9.65 16.63 -7.68
C GLY A 12 10.17 15.83 -6.48
N ALA A 13 9.45 14.79 -6.04
CA ALA A 13 9.92 13.97 -4.93
C ALA A 13 11.16 13.16 -5.31
N GLU A 14 12.10 13.05 -4.40
CA GLU A 14 13.15 12.04 -4.40
C GLU A 14 12.60 10.73 -3.84
N LEU A 15 12.95 9.59 -4.43
CA LEU A 15 12.34 8.31 -4.11
C LEU A 15 13.38 7.30 -3.65
N ALA A 16 13.03 6.51 -2.63
CA ALA A 16 13.69 5.27 -2.27
C ALA A 16 12.70 4.11 -2.40
N PHE A 17 13.18 2.93 -2.76
CA PHE A 17 12.35 1.75 -2.92
C PHE A 17 12.81 0.62 -2.00
N THR A 18 11.83 -0.13 -1.48
CA THR A 18 12.11 -1.33 -0.69
C THR A 18 11.75 -2.59 -1.47
N TYR A 19 12.47 -3.66 -1.19
CA TYR A 19 12.23 -4.99 -1.75
C TYR A 19 12.42 -6.05 -0.66
N GLN A 20 11.70 -7.16 -0.76
CA GLN A 20 11.74 -8.21 0.25
C GLN A 20 12.98 -9.13 0.13
N ASN A 21 13.44 -9.39 -1.10
CA ASN A 21 14.52 -10.35 -1.36
C ASN A 21 15.17 -10.12 -2.73
N GLU A 22 16.34 -10.74 -2.95
CA GLU A 22 17.14 -10.62 -4.18
C GLU A 22 16.38 -10.92 -5.49
N ARG A 23 15.41 -11.83 -5.46
CA ARG A 23 14.58 -12.12 -6.64
C ARG A 23 13.75 -10.90 -7.03
N LEU A 24 13.19 -10.20 -6.05
CA LEU A 24 12.39 -9.00 -6.29
C LEU A 24 13.26 -7.78 -6.62
N LEU A 25 14.47 -7.70 -6.10
CA LEU A 25 15.44 -6.67 -6.45
C LEU A 25 15.71 -6.61 -7.96
N LYS A 26 15.87 -7.78 -8.61
CA LYS A 26 16.09 -7.85 -10.06
C LYS A 26 14.97 -7.21 -10.88
N ASN A 27 13.73 -7.34 -10.40
CA ASN A 27 12.56 -6.75 -11.04
C ASN A 27 12.40 -5.26 -10.69
N LEU A 28 12.88 -4.84 -9.52
CA LEU A 28 12.77 -3.47 -9.03
C LEU A 28 13.79 -2.52 -9.68
N LYS A 29 15.03 -2.99 -9.90
CA LYS A 29 16.11 -2.16 -10.47
C LYS A 29 15.73 -1.37 -11.71
N PRO A 30 15.15 -1.98 -12.77
CA PRO A 30 14.74 -1.21 -13.94
C PRO A 30 13.64 -0.19 -13.62
N ILE A 31 12.68 -0.55 -12.75
CA ILE A 31 11.60 0.35 -12.33
C ILE A 31 12.15 1.55 -11.57
N ALA A 32 13.08 1.34 -10.65
CA ALA A 32 13.69 2.42 -9.87
C ALA A 32 14.52 3.36 -10.77
N SER A 33 15.23 2.80 -11.75
CA SER A 33 15.97 3.56 -12.75
C SER A 33 15.08 4.47 -13.60
N ASP A 34 13.84 4.03 -13.92
CA ASP A 34 12.86 4.86 -14.63
C ASP A 34 12.43 6.11 -13.83
N PHE A 35 12.71 6.12 -12.53
CA PHE A 35 12.40 7.21 -11.61
C PHE A 35 13.64 7.91 -11.05
N ASP A 36 14.81 7.72 -11.68
CA ASP A 36 16.09 8.28 -11.27
C ASP A 36 16.44 7.98 -9.79
N SER A 37 16.11 6.77 -9.34
CA SER A 37 16.42 6.32 -7.98
C SER A 37 17.39 5.15 -7.98
N ASP A 38 18.43 5.26 -7.18
CA ASP A 38 19.42 4.21 -6.89
C ASP A 38 19.35 3.72 -5.42
N ILE A 39 18.46 4.31 -4.62
CA ILE A 39 18.25 3.93 -3.21
C ILE A 39 17.28 2.74 -3.15
N LEU A 40 17.87 1.54 -3.07
CA LEU A 40 17.16 0.26 -3.04
C LEU A 40 17.50 -0.49 -1.75
N ILE A 41 16.53 -0.68 -0.87
CA ILE A 41 16.75 -1.18 0.49
C ILE A 41 15.97 -2.47 0.72
N GLU A 42 16.64 -3.49 1.23
CA GLU A 42 15.97 -4.74 1.62
C GLU A 42 15.11 -4.51 2.87
N CYS A 43 13.84 -4.94 2.79
CA CYS A 43 12.88 -4.84 3.89
C CYS A 43 11.88 -5.99 3.80
N ASP A 44 12.02 -6.99 4.66
CA ASP A 44 10.98 -7.99 4.88
C ASP A 44 10.09 -7.53 6.04
N VAL A 45 8.86 -7.17 5.71
CA VAL A 45 7.89 -6.65 6.69
C VAL A 45 7.36 -7.70 7.68
N ALA A 46 7.68 -8.97 7.48
CA ALA A 46 7.41 -10.04 8.43
C ALA A 46 8.48 -10.12 9.55
N SER A 47 9.48 -9.23 9.56
CA SER A 47 10.58 -9.20 10.52
C SER A 47 10.82 -7.78 11.04
N ASP A 48 10.58 -7.57 12.34
CA ASP A 48 10.85 -6.28 13.00
C ASP A 48 12.34 -5.90 12.86
N GLU A 49 13.26 -6.87 12.96
CA GLU A 49 14.70 -6.64 12.75
C GLU A 49 15.00 -6.13 11.32
N SER A 50 14.36 -6.73 10.31
CA SER A 50 14.50 -6.30 8.92
C SER A 50 13.97 -4.88 8.72
N ILE A 51 12.81 -4.57 9.31
CA ILE A 51 12.22 -3.23 9.27
C ILE A 51 13.16 -2.21 9.91
N GLU A 52 13.65 -2.46 11.13
CA GLU A 52 14.58 -1.53 11.79
C GLU A 52 15.87 -1.32 11.01
N LYS A 53 16.44 -2.40 10.46
CA LYS A 53 17.64 -2.35 9.62
C LYS A 53 17.40 -1.51 8.37
N SER A 54 16.23 -1.63 7.74
CA SER A 54 15.91 -0.89 6.52
C SER A 54 15.88 0.63 6.75
N PHE A 55 15.30 1.10 7.86
CA PHE A 55 15.32 2.53 8.18
C PHE A 55 16.70 3.04 8.61
N LYS A 56 17.49 2.23 9.29
CA LYS A 56 18.90 2.55 9.56
C LYS A 56 19.73 2.66 8.27
N GLU A 57 19.42 1.84 7.27
CA GLU A 57 20.08 1.91 5.97
C GLU A 57 19.62 3.15 5.20
N LEU A 58 18.31 3.44 5.19
CA LEU A 58 17.77 4.65 4.58
C LEU A 58 18.37 5.92 5.17
N ASN A 59 18.59 5.95 6.49
CA ASN A 59 19.19 7.09 7.19
C ASN A 59 20.66 7.40 6.76
N LYS A 60 21.32 6.50 6.04
CA LYS A 60 22.63 6.78 5.44
C LYS A 60 22.54 7.63 4.17
N HIS A 61 21.36 7.68 3.56
CA HIS A 61 21.06 8.46 2.37
C HIS A 61 20.36 9.77 2.71
N TRP A 62 19.40 9.72 3.64
CA TRP A 62 18.60 10.86 4.09
C TRP A 62 18.56 10.92 5.62
N ASP A 63 18.89 12.07 6.20
CA ASP A 63 18.78 12.30 7.65
C ASP A 63 17.31 12.21 8.13
N SER A 64 16.40 12.64 7.27
CA SER A 64 14.93 12.60 7.48
C SER A 64 14.21 12.54 6.14
N PHE A 65 12.89 12.25 6.16
CA PHE A 65 12.08 12.16 4.95
C PHE A 65 10.60 12.53 5.22
N ASP A 66 9.85 12.83 4.16
CA ASP A 66 8.50 13.42 4.23
C ASP A 66 7.37 12.39 4.24
N GLY A 67 7.67 11.12 4.24
CA GLY A 67 6.66 10.07 4.34
C GLY A 67 6.98 8.80 3.56
N PHE A 68 6.06 7.84 3.62
CA PHE A 68 6.17 6.62 2.84
C PHE A 68 4.82 6.10 2.35
N VAL A 69 4.87 5.29 1.30
CA VAL A 69 3.72 4.60 0.74
C VAL A 69 3.81 3.10 1.02
N HIS A 70 2.91 2.60 1.84
CA HIS A 70 2.74 1.17 2.12
C HIS A 70 1.92 0.53 0.99
N SER A 71 2.60 -0.06 0.02
CA SER A 71 1.98 -0.76 -1.12
C SER A 71 2.21 -2.27 -1.01
N ILE A 72 1.88 -2.83 0.15
CA ILE A 72 2.17 -4.21 0.54
C ILE A 72 0.87 -4.96 0.82
N GLY A 73 0.82 -6.22 0.43
CA GLY A 73 -0.27 -7.12 0.75
C GLY A 73 0.06 -8.53 0.29
N TYR A 74 -0.20 -9.50 1.17
CA TYR A 74 0.01 -10.91 0.90
C TYR A 74 -0.96 -11.77 1.71
N ALA A 75 -1.47 -12.82 1.07
CA ALA A 75 -2.11 -13.95 1.72
C ALA A 75 -1.73 -15.23 0.96
N PRO A 76 -1.60 -16.40 1.62
CA PRO A 76 -1.41 -17.66 0.94
C PRO A 76 -2.55 -17.92 -0.06
N ALA A 77 -2.22 -18.43 -1.25
CA ALA A 77 -3.18 -18.57 -2.36
C ALA A 77 -4.37 -19.50 -2.03
N ASP A 78 -4.12 -20.55 -1.24
CA ASP A 78 -5.13 -21.50 -0.75
C ASP A 78 -6.13 -20.88 0.23
N GLN A 79 -5.84 -19.69 0.76
CA GLN A 79 -6.71 -18.94 1.66
C GLN A 79 -7.64 -17.96 0.94
N LEU A 80 -7.47 -17.79 -0.37
CA LEU A 80 -8.19 -16.78 -1.16
C LEU A 80 -9.37 -17.37 -1.94
N GLU A 81 -9.23 -18.59 -2.46
CA GLU A 81 -10.22 -19.25 -3.31
C GLU A 81 -11.06 -20.26 -2.51
N GLY A 82 -12.36 -20.34 -2.79
CA GLY A 82 -13.29 -21.28 -2.17
C GLY A 82 -14.23 -20.64 -1.14
N ASN A 83 -14.97 -21.47 -0.43
CA ASN A 83 -15.86 -21.01 0.64
C ASN A 83 -15.01 -20.53 1.82
N PHE A 84 -15.26 -19.31 2.26
CA PHE A 84 -14.48 -18.65 3.33
C PHE A 84 -14.35 -19.51 4.59
N VAL A 85 -15.44 -20.12 5.06
CA VAL A 85 -15.42 -20.92 6.30
C VAL A 85 -14.59 -22.18 6.16
N ASP A 86 -14.58 -22.77 4.96
CA ASP A 86 -13.90 -24.05 4.72
C ASP A 86 -12.40 -23.89 4.51
N VAL A 87 -11.99 -22.79 3.85
CA VAL A 87 -10.58 -22.58 3.44
C VAL A 87 -9.77 -21.75 4.43
N THR A 88 -10.42 -20.97 5.30
CA THR A 88 -9.71 -20.08 6.21
C THR A 88 -9.07 -20.86 7.35
N SER A 89 -7.75 -20.88 7.38
CA SER A 89 -6.95 -21.45 8.46
C SER A 89 -6.49 -20.37 9.45
N ARG A 90 -6.19 -20.79 10.70
CA ARG A 90 -5.60 -19.90 11.71
C ARG A 90 -4.28 -19.30 11.23
N GLU A 91 -3.43 -20.11 10.60
CA GLU A 91 -2.12 -19.67 10.13
C GLU A 91 -2.24 -18.73 8.93
N GLY A 92 -3.08 -19.06 7.95
CA GLY A 92 -3.33 -18.16 6.80
C GLY A 92 -3.93 -16.83 7.22
N PHE A 93 -4.83 -16.83 8.22
CA PHE A 93 -5.37 -15.62 8.82
C PHE A 93 -4.28 -14.76 9.46
N LYS A 94 -3.37 -15.35 10.27
CA LYS A 94 -2.25 -14.64 10.88
C LYS A 94 -1.33 -14.03 9.84
N ILE A 95 -0.88 -14.81 8.85
CA ILE A 95 0.01 -14.35 7.79
C ILE A 95 -0.59 -13.18 7.02
N ALA A 96 -1.88 -13.28 6.64
CA ALA A 96 -2.56 -12.22 5.90
C ALA A 96 -2.63 -10.92 6.70
N HIS A 97 -2.96 -10.98 8.00
CA HIS A 97 -3.06 -9.80 8.86
C HIS A 97 -1.70 -9.23 9.23
N ASP A 98 -0.72 -10.07 9.48
CA ASP A 98 0.65 -9.66 9.79
C ASP A 98 1.25 -8.84 8.64
N ILE A 99 1.27 -9.43 7.44
CA ILE A 99 1.90 -8.79 6.27
C ILE A 99 1.03 -7.67 5.68
N SER A 100 -0.31 -7.81 5.65
CA SER A 100 -1.15 -6.87 4.92
C SER A 100 -1.80 -5.79 5.78
N SER A 101 -1.65 -5.85 7.10
CA SER A 101 -2.21 -4.88 8.05
C SER A 101 -1.19 -4.42 9.08
N TYR A 102 -0.68 -5.33 9.93
CA TYR A 102 0.24 -4.97 11.02
C TYR A 102 1.53 -4.32 10.51
N SER A 103 2.04 -4.75 9.36
CA SER A 103 3.25 -4.20 8.77
C SER A 103 3.19 -2.68 8.56
N PHE A 104 2.01 -2.11 8.30
CA PHE A 104 1.84 -0.65 8.20
C PHE A 104 2.13 0.04 9.54
N THR A 105 1.64 -0.52 10.64
CA THR A 105 1.93 -0.03 12.00
C THR A 105 3.41 -0.22 12.36
N ALA A 106 4.00 -1.37 12.03
CA ALA A 106 5.41 -1.65 12.29
C ALA A 106 6.34 -0.68 11.54
N LEU A 107 6.05 -0.45 10.25
CA LEU A 107 6.78 0.54 9.43
C LEU A 107 6.59 1.96 9.97
N ALA A 108 5.38 2.36 10.35
CA ALA A 108 5.12 3.69 10.91
C ALA A 108 5.90 3.90 12.22
N LYS A 109 5.94 2.89 13.10
CA LYS A 109 6.73 2.92 14.34
C LYS A 109 8.22 3.11 14.06
N ALA A 110 8.78 2.34 13.13
CA ALA A 110 10.19 2.40 12.80
C ALA A 110 10.58 3.68 12.04
N ALA A 111 9.66 4.21 11.20
CA ALA A 111 9.86 5.45 10.45
C ALA A 111 9.79 6.70 11.33
N LYS A 112 8.98 6.68 12.40
CA LYS A 112 8.65 7.86 13.22
C LYS A 112 9.85 8.73 13.63
N PRO A 113 11.01 8.19 14.04
CA PRO A 113 12.17 9.00 14.42
C PRO A 113 12.81 9.81 13.27
N PHE A 114 12.49 9.46 12.02
CA PHE A 114 13.09 10.01 10.80
C PHE A 114 12.11 10.87 10.00
N LEU A 115 10.84 10.97 10.42
CA LEU A 115 9.82 11.72 9.71
C LEU A 115 9.93 13.22 10.01
N ASN A 116 9.85 14.03 8.96
CA ASN A 116 9.77 15.47 9.06
C ASN A 116 8.42 15.92 9.64
N ASP A 117 8.35 17.13 10.15
CA ASP A 117 7.08 17.80 10.48
C ASP A 117 6.22 17.92 9.21
N GLY A 118 4.91 17.66 9.32
CA GLY A 118 4.00 17.67 8.17
C GLY A 118 4.04 16.43 7.28
N SER A 119 4.82 15.40 7.64
CA SER A 119 4.94 14.15 6.87
C SER A 119 3.59 13.46 6.61
N ALA A 120 3.55 12.65 5.54
CA ALA A 120 2.37 11.89 5.16
C ALA A 120 2.67 10.39 4.98
N LEU A 121 1.88 9.56 5.63
CA LEU A 121 1.89 8.10 5.43
C LEU A 121 0.66 7.69 4.62
N LEU A 122 0.86 6.87 3.61
CA LEU A 122 -0.21 6.42 2.72
C LEU A 122 -0.20 4.89 2.61
N THR A 123 -1.38 4.27 2.65
CA THR A 123 -1.51 2.85 2.34
C THR A 123 -2.54 2.60 1.25
N LEU A 124 -2.49 1.40 0.65
CA LEU A 124 -3.44 0.97 -0.38
C LEU A 124 -4.36 -0.12 0.16
N THR A 125 -5.65 0.16 0.09
CA THR A 125 -6.72 -0.79 0.41
C THR A 125 -7.55 -1.12 -0.83
N TYR A 126 -8.64 -1.84 -0.66
CA TYR A 126 -9.53 -2.29 -1.72
C TYR A 126 -10.95 -2.45 -1.20
N LEU A 127 -11.94 -2.29 -2.07
CA LEU A 127 -13.38 -2.42 -1.76
C LEU A 127 -13.72 -3.70 -0.97
N GLY A 128 -12.92 -4.77 -1.11
CA GLY A 128 -13.04 -5.99 -0.33
C GLY A 128 -12.88 -5.83 1.19
N ALA A 129 -12.46 -4.66 1.68
CA ALA A 129 -12.45 -4.33 3.11
C ALA A 129 -13.86 -4.09 3.68
N VAL A 130 -14.79 -3.62 2.85
CA VAL A 130 -16.17 -3.23 3.25
C VAL A 130 -17.26 -4.07 2.59
N GLN A 131 -16.91 -4.85 1.58
CA GLN A 131 -17.81 -5.76 0.87
C GLN A 131 -17.16 -7.12 0.66
N THR A 132 -17.99 -8.19 0.64
CA THR A 132 -17.50 -9.52 0.27
C THR A 132 -17.16 -9.56 -1.22
N MET A 133 -15.93 -9.99 -1.52
CA MET A 133 -15.46 -10.12 -2.89
C MET A 133 -15.08 -11.58 -3.19
N PRO A 134 -15.49 -12.14 -4.33
CA PRO A 134 -15.10 -13.49 -4.72
C PRO A 134 -13.57 -13.65 -4.77
N ASN A 135 -13.05 -14.75 -4.27
CA ASN A 135 -11.63 -15.08 -4.24
C ASN A 135 -10.75 -14.06 -3.49
N TYR A 136 -11.31 -13.41 -2.48
CA TYR A 136 -10.59 -12.42 -1.68
C TYR A 136 -10.50 -12.80 -0.19
N ASN A 137 -11.45 -13.56 0.34
CA ASN A 137 -11.51 -14.20 1.65
C ASN A 137 -10.70 -13.47 2.75
N VAL A 138 -9.65 -14.10 3.29
CA VAL A 138 -8.85 -13.53 4.41
C VAL A 138 -8.22 -12.17 4.08
N MET A 139 -7.97 -11.88 2.80
CA MET A 139 -7.45 -10.58 2.39
C MET A 139 -8.45 -9.45 2.63
N GLY A 140 -9.76 -9.72 2.47
CA GLY A 140 -10.80 -8.75 2.81
C GLY A 140 -10.74 -8.34 4.27
N LEU A 141 -10.60 -9.32 5.17
CA LEU A 141 -10.47 -9.07 6.61
C LEU A 141 -9.18 -8.31 6.94
N ALA A 142 -8.06 -8.69 6.31
CA ALA A 142 -6.79 -7.99 6.49
C ALA A 142 -6.87 -6.53 6.00
N LYS A 143 -7.57 -6.25 4.88
CA LYS A 143 -7.79 -4.88 4.39
C LYS A 143 -8.74 -4.09 5.28
N ALA A 144 -9.78 -4.69 5.86
CA ALA A 144 -10.63 -4.05 6.86
C ALA A 144 -9.82 -3.66 8.11
N SER A 145 -8.93 -4.56 8.57
CA SER A 145 -7.97 -4.28 9.64
C SER A 145 -7.01 -3.14 9.26
N LEU A 146 -6.50 -3.09 8.01
CA LEU A 146 -5.62 -2.02 7.52
C LEU A 146 -6.32 -0.65 7.50
N GLU A 147 -7.60 -0.59 7.13
CA GLU A 147 -8.39 0.63 7.18
C GLU A 147 -8.64 1.10 8.62
N ALA A 148 -8.85 0.17 9.55
CA ALA A 148 -8.89 0.50 10.97
C ALA A 148 -7.51 1.03 11.44
N ASN A 149 -6.40 0.37 11.08
CA ASN A 149 -5.04 0.81 11.38
C ASN A 149 -4.78 2.25 10.87
N THR A 150 -5.25 2.60 9.68
CA THR A 150 -5.11 3.96 9.14
C THR A 150 -5.69 5.00 10.10
N ARG A 151 -6.89 4.75 10.63
CA ARG A 151 -7.55 5.66 11.60
C ARG A 151 -6.81 5.73 12.94
N PHE A 152 -6.36 4.58 13.45
CA PHE A 152 -5.62 4.54 14.72
C PHE A 152 -4.24 5.20 14.60
N LEU A 153 -3.53 4.98 13.48
CA LEU A 153 -2.27 5.65 13.20
C LEU A 153 -2.45 7.15 13.02
N ALA A 154 -3.50 7.60 12.32
CA ALA A 154 -3.83 9.01 12.17
C ALA A 154 -4.04 9.70 13.52
N ALA A 155 -4.79 9.06 14.43
CA ALA A 155 -4.99 9.59 15.78
C ALA A 155 -3.70 9.61 16.61
N SER A 156 -2.86 8.57 16.48
CA SER A 156 -1.62 8.44 17.25
C SER A 156 -0.50 9.37 16.76
N MET A 157 -0.40 9.58 15.44
CA MET A 157 0.69 10.35 14.83
C MET A 157 0.32 11.81 14.56
N GLY A 158 -0.97 12.13 14.60
CA GLY A 158 -1.45 13.50 14.39
C GLY A 158 -0.95 14.52 15.43
N VAL A 159 -0.62 14.06 16.64
CA VAL A 159 0.00 14.89 17.69
C VAL A 159 1.41 15.36 17.29
N ASP A 160 2.06 14.64 16.40
CA ASP A 160 3.37 14.96 15.82
C ASP A 160 3.23 15.59 14.42
N ASN A 161 2.05 16.10 14.07
CA ASN A 161 1.71 16.68 12.76
C ASN A 161 1.95 15.74 11.57
N ILE A 162 1.84 14.42 11.77
CA ILE A 162 1.99 13.41 10.72
C ILE A 162 0.61 12.91 10.29
N ARG A 163 0.30 13.02 9.00
CA ARG A 163 -0.97 12.58 8.43
C ARG A 163 -0.89 11.13 7.96
N VAL A 164 -1.97 10.39 8.14
CA VAL A 164 -2.04 8.98 7.74
C VAL A 164 -3.35 8.72 7.00
N ASN A 165 -3.28 8.33 5.73
CA ASN A 165 -4.45 8.11 4.89
C ASN A 165 -4.34 6.79 4.10
N ALA A 166 -5.44 6.37 3.51
CA ALA A 166 -5.48 5.22 2.61
C ALA A 166 -6.19 5.55 1.29
N ILE A 167 -5.80 4.87 0.23
CA ILE A 167 -6.53 4.87 -1.05
C ILE A 167 -7.17 3.50 -1.24
N SER A 168 -8.49 3.46 -1.38
CA SER A 168 -9.21 2.29 -1.87
C SER A 168 -9.25 2.36 -3.39
N ALA A 169 -8.29 1.69 -4.03
CA ALA A 169 -8.15 1.71 -5.48
C ALA A 169 -9.09 0.69 -6.15
N GLY A 170 -9.71 1.05 -7.25
CA GLY A 170 -10.40 0.12 -8.13
C GLY A 170 -9.45 -0.94 -8.71
N PRO A 171 -9.98 -1.97 -9.36
CA PRO A 171 -9.15 -3.03 -9.93
C PRO A 171 -8.27 -2.50 -11.07
N ILE A 172 -6.96 -2.57 -10.89
CA ILE A 172 -5.94 -2.15 -11.86
C ILE A 172 -5.15 -3.39 -12.31
N LYS A 173 -4.88 -3.47 -13.61
CA LYS A 173 -4.05 -4.55 -14.15
C LYS A 173 -2.59 -4.36 -13.71
N THR A 174 -2.20 -5.09 -12.66
CA THR A 174 -0.83 -5.13 -12.11
C THR A 174 -0.28 -6.55 -12.15
N LEU A 175 1.03 -6.70 -11.94
CA LEU A 175 1.64 -8.04 -11.79
C LEU A 175 1.01 -8.82 -10.63
N ALA A 176 0.78 -8.18 -9.49
CA ALA A 176 0.11 -8.79 -8.34
C ALA A 176 -1.33 -9.22 -8.68
N ALA A 177 -2.08 -8.38 -9.37
CA ALA A 177 -3.45 -8.66 -9.78
C ALA A 177 -3.54 -9.77 -10.85
N SER A 178 -2.48 -10.00 -11.65
CA SER A 178 -2.46 -11.07 -12.65
C SER A 178 -2.53 -12.47 -12.05
N GLY A 179 -2.16 -12.63 -10.77
CA GLY A 179 -2.30 -13.87 -10.00
C GLY A 179 -3.71 -14.15 -9.49
N VAL A 180 -4.64 -13.18 -9.57
CA VAL A 180 -6.03 -13.37 -9.15
C VAL A 180 -6.81 -14.11 -10.22
N LYS A 181 -7.42 -15.25 -9.87
CA LYS A 181 -8.26 -16.04 -10.78
C LYS A 181 -9.42 -15.21 -11.31
N ASN A 182 -9.68 -15.32 -12.61
CA ASN A 182 -10.76 -14.57 -13.29
C ASN A 182 -10.62 -13.04 -13.27
N PHE A 183 -9.42 -12.49 -13.09
CA PHE A 183 -9.19 -11.05 -13.01
C PHE A 183 -9.78 -10.26 -14.18
N ARG A 184 -9.70 -10.79 -15.43
CA ARG A 184 -10.31 -10.14 -16.61
C ARG A 184 -11.83 -9.99 -16.48
N LYS A 185 -12.51 -11.02 -15.94
CA LYS A 185 -13.95 -10.97 -15.69
C LYS A 185 -14.28 -9.94 -14.61
N MET A 186 -13.47 -9.86 -13.58
CA MET A 186 -13.62 -8.85 -12.51
C MET A 186 -13.49 -7.43 -13.07
N LEU A 187 -12.50 -7.15 -13.93
CA LEU A 187 -12.34 -5.86 -14.62
C LEU A 187 -13.58 -5.49 -15.45
N SER A 188 -14.08 -6.43 -16.26
CA SER A 188 -15.27 -6.23 -17.08
C SER A 188 -16.52 -5.96 -16.24
N GLN A 189 -16.71 -6.70 -15.15
CA GLN A 189 -17.85 -6.52 -14.24
C GLN A 189 -17.76 -5.17 -13.50
N HIS A 190 -16.57 -4.76 -13.09
CA HIS A 190 -16.35 -3.45 -12.48
C HIS A 190 -16.67 -2.33 -13.46
N SER A 191 -16.10 -2.35 -14.67
CA SER A 191 -16.39 -1.35 -15.71
C SER A 191 -17.88 -1.23 -16.05
N ALA A 192 -18.61 -2.34 -16.04
CA ALA A 192 -20.04 -2.34 -16.32
C ALA A 192 -20.91 -1.70 -15.22
N ARG A 193 -20.37 -1.60 -14.00
CA ARG A 193 -21.06 -1.04 -12.82
C ARG A 193 -20.61 0.37 -12.47
N ALA A 194 -19.32 0.67 -12.73
CA ALA A 194 -18.73 1.95 -12.38
C ALA A 194 -19.44 3.09 -13.14
N PRO A 195 -19.85 4.17 -12.49
CA PRO A 195 -20.46 5.34 -13.09
C PRO A 195 -19.71 5.93 -14.28
N LEU A 196 -18.35 5.89 -14.26
CA LEU A 196 -17.53 6.34 -15.40
C LEU A 196 -17.45 5.30 -16.53
N GLY A 197 -18.05 4.11 -16.41
CA GLY A 197 -18.09 3.07 -17.43
C GLY A 197 -16.74 2.42 -17.75
N ARG A 198 -15.74 2.57 -16.87
CA ARG A 198 -14.37 2.07 -17.06
C ARG A 198 -13.71 1.71 -15.73
N THR A 199 -12.56 1.08 -15.79
CA THR A 199 -11.65 0.97 -14.63
C THR A 199 -10.77 2.21 -14.53
N VAL A 200 -10.17 2.41 -13.36
CA VAL A 200 -9.14 3.44 -13.15
C VAL A 200 -7.77 2.98 -13.65
N SER A 201 -6.91 3.94 -13.93
CA SER A 201 -5.51 3.71 -14.27
C SER A 201 -4.60 3.81 -13.04
N ALA A 202 -3.37 3.28 -13.16
CA ALA A 202 -2.34 3.45 -12.13
C ALA A 202 -1.95 4.93 -11.96
N GLU A 203 -2.03 5.72 -13.02
CA GLU A 203 -1.78 7.17 -13.01
C GLU A 203 -2.83 7.92 -12.20
N GLU A 204 -4.12 7.60 -12.35
CA GLU A 204 -5.20 8.25 -11.59
C GLU A 204 -5.05 7.98 -10.09
N VAL A 205 -4.67 6.76 -9.69
CA VAL A 205 -4.33 6.45 -8.29
C VAL A 205 -3.07 7.20 -7.85
N GLY A 206 -2.08 7.32 -8.73
CA GLY A 206 -0.86 8.09 -8.48
C GLY A 206 -1.14 9.58 -8.21
N ASN A 207 -2.01 10.20 -9.00
CA ASN A 207 -2.39 11.61 -8.84
C ASN A 207 -3.05 11.87 -7.48
N VAL A 208 -3.95 10.99 -7.04
CA VAL A 208 -4.58 11.10 -5.72
C VAL A 208 -3.55 10.84 -4.60
N ALA A 209 -2.61 9.91 -4.79
CA ALA A 209 -1.54 9.68 -3.84
C ALA A 209 -0.63 10.92 -3.68
N ALA A 210 -0.24 11.56 -4.78
CA ALA A 210 0.54 12.79 -4.76
C ALA A 210 -0.22 13.91 -4.03
N PHE A 211 -1.52 14.08 -4.31
CA PHE A 211 -2.37 15.02 -3.58
C PHE A 211 -2.39 14.73 -2.07
N LEU A 212 -2.68 13.49 -1.65
CA LEU A 212 -2.78 13.11 -0.24
C LEU A 212 -1.44 13.24 0.51
N CYS A 213 -0.31 13.13 -0.19
CA CYS A 213 1.01 13.31 0.42
C CYS A 213 1.52 14.76 0.35
N SER A 214 0.86 15.66 -0.35
CA SER A 214 1.23 17.07 -0.46
C SER A 214 0.56 17.95 0.60
N ASP A 215 1.01 19.21 0.69
CA ASP A 215 0.45 20.25 1.56
C ASP A 215 -1.00 20.60 1.20
N TYR A 216 -1.43 20.33 -0.03
CA TYR A 216 -2.84 20.53 -0.42
C TYR A 216 -3.80 19.64 0.37
N ALA A 217 -3.32 18.56 0.97
CA ALA A 217 -4.09 17.67 1.82
C ALA A 217 -3.78 17.85 3.32
N SER A 218 -3.25 19.00 3.74
CA SER A 218 -2.84 19.27 5.14
C SER A 218 -3.96 19.11 6.18
N GLY A 219 -5.21 19.26 5.78
CA GLY A 219 -6.38 19.02 6.63
C GLY A 219 -6.97 17.60 6.54
N ILE A 220 -6.32 16.66 5.85
CA ILE A 220 -6.85 15.29 5.59
C ILE A 220 -5.98 14.26 6.30
N THR A 221 -6.56 13.57 7.31
CA THR A 221 -5.94 12.44 7.99
C THR A 221 -6.99 11.44 8.46
N GLY A 222 -6.66 10.15 8.50
CA GLY A 222 -7.59 9.07 8.86
C GLY A 222 -8.59 8.71 7.77
N GLU A 223 -8.44 9.26 6.56
CA GLU A 223 -9.38 9.11 5.45
C GLU A 223 -9.07 7.89 4.58
N ILE A 224 -10.13 7.28 4.07
CA ILE A 224 -10.07 6.22 3.06
C ILE A 224 -10.67 6.78 1.76
N THR A 225 -9.83 7.24 0.87
CA THR A 225 -10.25 7.87 -0.39
C THR A 225 -10.47 6.82 -1.48
N TYR A 226 -11.66 6.77 -2.06
CA TYR A 226 -11.97 5.87 -3.16
C TYR A 226 -11.49 6.44 -4.49
N VAL A 227 -10.74 5.62 -5.25
CA VAL A 227 -10.27 5.92 -6.61
C VAL A 227 -10.58 4.69 -7.46
N ASP A 228 -11.82 4.54 -7.90
CA ASP A 228 -12.33 3.31 -8.50
C ASP A 228 -13.29 3.53 -9.69
N ALA A 229 -13.47 4.78 -10.11
CA ALA A 229 -14.41 5.21 -11.15
C ALA A 229 -15.88 5.20 -10.70
N GLY A 230 -16.15 5.07 -9.38
CA GLY A 230 -17.45 5.21 -8.73
C GLY A 230 -18.02 3.91 -8.24
#